data_91bc49ba0ba9af49a2aa3725a32ff110
#
_entry.id   91bc49ba0ba9af49a2aa3725a32ff110
#
_cell.length_a   1.000
_cell.length_b   1.000
_cell.length_c   1.000
_cell.angle_alpha   90.00
_cell.angle_beta   90.00
_cell.angle_gamma   90.00
#
_symmetry.space_group_name_H-M   'P 1'
#
loop_
_entity.id
_entity.type
_entity.pdbx_description
1 polymer ?
#
loop_
_entity_poly.entity_id
_entity_poly.type
_entity_poly.pdbx_seq_one_letter_code
_entity_poly.pdbx_strand_id
1 'polypeptide(L)'
;MKISRRALLGAAALSPATAAYPFRLAICNETFQGMSLADACHAASGAGYTGVEIAPFTLGEDPASISAARRREVRELIVETGLAYVGLHSVLSAPKGLHVTTPDKSVRDRSWNYCRRLIDLCADLGRNGVLVFGSGRQRSAVGGASVADSARRFEDGLARMAPIAAQRGVVILVEALAPHLANVVTSLEQAVAMVRRIDSPGVRTMFDTHNAAAETTPHAELIRLYHPYIRHVHVNELDGRYPGTGSYDFKSVFAALAECSYQGWVSVEVFDFRPDGVTIAKDSARYLRAAMNFK
;
A
#
# COMPACT_ATOMS: atom_id res chain seq x y z
N MET A 1 34.77 42.57 55.55
CA MET A 1 34.37 42.51 54.12
C MET A 1 34.05 41.06 53.82
N LYS A 2 32.75 40.68 53.75
CA LYS A 2 32.30 39.28 53.53
C LYS A 2 31.98 39.08 52.07
N ILE A 3 32.73 38.19 51.44
CA ILE A 3 32.50 37.79 50.00
C ILE A 3 31.52 36.64 50.00
N SER A 4 30.35 36.88 49.41
CA SER A 4 29.27 35.90 49.20
C SER A 4 29.63 34.93 48.07
N ARG A 5 29.64 33.64 48.31
CA ARG A 5 29.72 32.58 47.28
C ARG A 5 28.34 32.39 46.67
N ARG A 6 28.14 32.87 45.44
CA ARG A 6 26.99 32.50 44.62
C ARG A 6 27.21 31.08 44.08
N ALA A 7 26.34 30.14 44.51
CA ALA A 7 26.26 28.82 43.93
C ALA A 7 25.68 28.95 42.52
N LEU A 8 26.42 28.53 41.51
CA LEU A 8 25.91 28.28 40.14
C LEU A 8 25.15 26.95 40.19
N LEU A 9 23.81 27.03 40.19
CA LEU A 9 22.96 25.91 39.86
C LEU A 9 22.98 25.72 38.34
N GLY A 10 23.71 24.70 37.88
CA GLY A 10 23.67 24.25 36.51
C GLY A 10 22.29 23.64 36.20
N ALA A 11 21.48 24.34 35.42
CA ALA A 11 20.30 23.77 34.84
C ALA A 11 20.71 22.71 33.81
N ALA A 12 20.59 21.44 34.15
CA ALA A 12 20.64 20.36 33.16
C ALA A 12 19.46 20.55 32.21
N ALA A 13 19.74 20.95 30.98
CA ALA A 13 18.77 20.97 29.91
C ALA A 13 18.36 19.54 29.64
N LEU A 14 17.14 19.17 30.05
CA LEU A 14 16.47 17.97 29.62
C LEU A 14 16.26 18.11 28.11
N SER A 15 17.07 17.37 27.32
CA SER A 15 16.77 17.19 25.89
C SER A 15 15.34 16.66 25.78
N PRO A 16 14.47 17.28 24.97
CA PRO A 16 13.14 16.73 24.74
C PRO A 16 13.33 15.31 24.18
N ALA A 17 12.73 14.33 24.85
CA ALA A 17 12.63 12.98 24.28
C ALA A 17 11.95 13.15 22.93
N THR A 18 12.68 12.83 21.85
CA THR A 18 12.13 12.85 20.50
C THR A 18 11.00 11.84 20.47
N ALA A 19 9.75 12.36 20.38
CA ALA A 19 8.57 11.48 20.22
C ALA A 19 8.78 10.61 18.99
N ALA A 20 8.46 9.32 19.11
CA ALA A 20 8.50 8.40 17.97
C ALA A 20 7.63 8.95 16.84
N TYR A 21 8.09 8.80 15.59
CA TYR A 21 7.33 9.27 14.41
C TYR A 21 5.97 8.53 14.36
N PRO A 22 4.84 9.25 14.21
CA PRO A 22 3.51 8.67 14.32
C PRO A 22 3.10 7.94 13.03
N PHE A 23 3.70 6.80 12.74
CA PHE A 23 3.29 5.99 11.60
C PHE A 23 1.85 5.47 11.75
N ARG A 24 1.11 5.50 10.65
CA ARG A 24 -0.25 4.97 10.54
C ARG A 24 -0.17 3.53 10.04
N LEU A 25 -0.44 2.56 10.93
CA LEU A 25 -0.38 1.14 10.60
C LEU A 25 -1.72 0.63 10.09
N ALA A 26 -1.67 -0.08 8.96
CA ALA A 26 -2.78 -0.82 8.37
C ALA A 26 -2.39 -2.27 8.08
N ILE A 27 -3.36 -3.08 7.71
CA ILE A 27 -3.18 -4.46 7.27
C ILE A 27 -4.15 -4.78 6.14
N CYS A 28 -3.71 -5.59 5.18
CA CYS A 28 -4.53 -6.11 4.10
C CYS A 28 -5.47 -7.20 4.63
N ASN A 29 -6.76 -7.07 4.36
CA ASN A 29 -7.77 -7.97 4.91
C ASN A 29 -7.66 -9.41 4.41
N GLU A 30 -7.02 -9.65 3.27
CA GLU A 30 -6.77 -11.01 2.76
C GLU A 30 -5.81 -11.82 3.65
N THR A 31 -5.07 -11.17 4.54
CA THR A 31 -4.29 -11.84 5.59
C THR A 31 -5.16 -12.77 6.44
N PHE A 32 -6.42 -12.43 6.64
CA PHE A 32 -7.38 -13.15 7.48
C PHE A 32 -8.17 -14.18 6.67
N GLN A 33 -7.47 -15.07 5.96
CA GLN A 33 -8.12 -16.09 5.12
C GLN A 33 -9.13 -16.93 5.88
N GLY A 34 -10.30 -17.17 5.26
CA GLY A 34 -11.38 -17.95 5.85
C GLY A 34 -12.24 -17.23 6.89
N MET A 35 -11.87 -16.01 7.28
CA MET A 35 -12.66 -15.19 8.21
C MET A 35 -13.68 -14.32 7.45
N SER A 36 -14.77 -13.97 8.11
CA SER A 36 -15.65 -12.93 7.60
C SER A 36 -14.95 -11.57 7.62
N LEU A 37 -15.41 -10.60 6.81
CA LEU A 37 -14.84 -9.25 6.83
C LEU A 37 -14.99 -8.60 8.22
N ALA A 38 -16.08 -8.89 8.94
CA ALA A 38 -16.31 -8.40 10.30
C ALA A 38 -15.25 -8.94 11.27
N ASP A 39 -15.03 -10.26 11.25
CA ASP A 39 -14.04 -10.90 12.12
C ASP A 39 -12.62 -10.43 11.79
N ALA A 40 -12.30 -10.25 10.49
CA ALA A 40 -11.02 -9.70 10.04
C ALA A 40 -10.80 -8.27 10.56
N CYS A 41 -11.80 -7.39 10.46
CA CYS A 41 -11.72 -6.03 10.99
C CYS A 41 -11.56 -6.00 12.52
N HIS A 42 -12.32 -6.83 13.24
CA HIS A 42 -12.16 -6.96 14.70
C HIS A 42 -10.78 -7.49 15.09
N ALA A 43 -10.26 -8.48 14.38
CA ALA A 43 -8.92 -9.02 14.61
C ALA A 43 -7.83 -7.98 14.35
N ALA A 44 -7.94 -7.22 13.26
CA ALA A 44 -7.02 -6.14 12.92
C ALA A 44 -7.03 -5.04 13.99
N SER A 45 -8.21 -4.55 14.37
CA SER A 45 -8.37 -3.56 15.46
C SER A 45 -7.82 -4.08 16.79
N GLY A 46 -8.14 -5.33 17.17
CA GLY A 46 -7.63 -5.98 18.37
C GLY A 46 -6.11 -6.19 18.40
N ALA A 47 -5.46 -6.31 17.24
CA ALA A 47 -4.00 -6.32 17.11
C ALA A 47 -3.40 -4.89 17.14
N GLY A 48 -4.26 -3.85 17.14
CA GLY A 48 -3.91 -2.44 17.28
C GLY A 48 -3.58 -1.76 15.97
N TYR A 49 -3.97 -2.29 14.82
CA TYR A 49 -3.98 -1.54 13.58
C TYR A 49 -5.01 -0.41 13.65
N THR A 50 -4.77 0.66 12.91
CA THR A 50 -5.65 1.83 12.82
C THR A 50 -6.28 1.96 11.44
N GLY A 51 -5.90 1.11 10.50
CA GLY A 51 -6.46 1.06 9.16
C GLY A 51 -6.56 -0.36 8.61
N VAL A 52 -7.46 -0.54 7.65
CA VAL A 52 -7.62 -1.78 6.88
C VAL A 52 -7.64 -1.48 5.40
N GLU A 53 -6.92 -2.28 4.63
CA GLU A 53 -6.88 -2.27 3.18
C GLU A 53 -7.64 -3.48 2.64
N ILE A 54 -8.47 -3.27 1.63
CA ILE A 54 -9.40 -4.28 1.16
C ILE A 54 -8.94 -4.90 -0.15
N ALA A 55 -8.80 -6.22 -0.17
CA ALA A 55 -8.71 -6.99 -1.41
C ALA A 55 -10.12 -7.14 -1.99
N PRO A 56 -10.44 -6.55 -3.16
CA PRO A 56 -11.81 -6.54 -3.69
C PRO A 56 -12.43 -7.93 -3.83
N PHE A 57 -11.64 -8.94 -4.20
CA PHE A 57 -12.13 -10.31 -4.37
C PHE A 57 -12.70 -10.93 -3.08
N THR A 58 -12.40 -10.37 -1.90
CA THR A 58 -13.00 -10.79 -0.62
C THR A 58 -14.43 -10.29 -0.47
N LEU A 59 -14.87 -9.33 -1.30
CA LEU A 59 -16.22 -8.78 -1.28
C LEU A 59 -17.18 -9.57 -2.19
N GLY A 60 -16.67 -10.47 -3.03
CA GLY A 60 -17.44 -11.31 -3.94
C GLY A 60 -16.75 -11.54 -5.29
N GLU A 61 -17.37 -12.33 -6.16
CA GLU A 61 -16.84 -12.69 -7.48
C GLU A 61 -16.74 -11.50 -8.44
N ASP A 62 -17.68 -10.55 -8.38
CA ASP A 62 -17.64 -9.27 -9.10
C ASP A 62 -17.73 -8.11 -8.09
N PRO A 63 -16.62 -7.77 -7.43
CA PRO A 63 -16.62 -6.78 -6.36
C PRO A 63 -17.08 -5.39 -6.80
N ALA A 64 -16.85 -4.98 -8.05
CA ALA A 64 -17.31 -3.69 -8.54
C ALA A 64 -18.84 -3.62 -8.76
N SER A 65 -19.53 -4.76 -8.71
CA SER A 65 -20.99 -4.89 -8.89
C SER A 65 -21.77 -4.98 -7.58
N ILE A 66 -21.11 -5.01 -6.41
CA ILE A 66 -21.82 -5.04 -5.13
C ILE A 66 -22.73 -3.80 -5.00
N SER A 67 -23.90 -4.01 -4.40
CA SER A 67 -24.93 -2.96 -4.28
C SER A 67 -24.46 -1.77 -3.45
N ALA A 68 -25.09 -0.61 -3.64
CA ALA A 68 -24.82 0.57 -2.81
C ALA A 68 -25.12 0.31 -1.32
N ALA A 69 -26.09 -0.54 -1.00
CA ALA A 69 -26.36 -0.98 0.37
C ALA A 69 -25.16 -1.75 0.92
N ARG A 70 -24.63 -2.72 0.17
CA ARG A 70 -23.47 -3.49 0.61
C ARG A 70 -22.21 -2.63 0.78
N ARG A 71 -22.00 -1.63 -0.10
CA ARG A 71 -20.87 -0.67 0.06
C ARG A 71 -21.00 0.13 1.37
N ARG A 72 -22.21 0.55 1.73
CA ARG A 72 -22.47 1.23 3.01
C ARG A 72 -22.18 0.31 4.20
N GLU A 73 -22.70 -0.92 4.19
CA GLU A 73 -22.45 -1.91 5.25
C GLU A 73 -20.94 -2.14 5.46
N VAL A 74 -20.17 -2.31 4.39
CA VAL A 74 -18.71 -2.48 4.48
C VAL A 74 -18.05 -1.25 5.10
N ARG A 75 -18.44 -0.05 4.67
CA ARG A 75 -17.91 1.21 5.21
C ARG A 75 -18.25 1.38 6.69
N GLU A 76 -19.50 1.14 7.07
CA GLU A 76 -19.98 1.25 8.44
C GLU A 76 -19.26 0.25 9.35
N LEU A 77 -19.13 -0.99 8.93
CA LEU A 77 -18.37 -2.02 9.64
C LEU A 77 -16.90 -1.59 9.91
N ILE A 78 -16.21 -1.06 8.92
CA ILE A 78 -14.82 -0.59 9.10
C ILE A 78 -14.76 0.51 10.17
N VAL A 79 -15.70 1.47 10.12
CA VAL A 79 -15.76 2.57 11.10
C VAL A 79 -16.14 2.08 12.49
N GLU A 80 -17.12 1.18 12.61
CA GLU A 80 -17.58 0.61 13.87
C GLU A 80 -16.49 -0.18 14.61
N THR A 81 -15.58 -0.80 13.86
CA THR A 81 -14.40 -1.48 14.43
C THR A 81 -13.25 -0.53 14.82
N GLY A 82 -13.43 0.78 14.66
CA GLY A 82 -12.42 1.80 14.97
C GLY A 82 -11.30 1.90 13.93
N LEU A 83 -11.46 1.26 12.78
CA LEU A 83 -10.49 1.30 11.68
C LEU A 83 -10.80 2.43 10.68
N ALA A 84 -9.77 2.96 10.04
CA ALA A 84 -9.90 3.77 8.85
C ALA A 84 -9.84 2.87 7.60
N TYR A 85 -10.68 3.18 6.61
CA TYR A 85 -10.51 2.61 5.28
C TYR A 85 -9.26 3.20 4.61
N VAL A 86 -8.37 2.34 4.11
CA VAL A 86 -7.12 2.74 3.44
C VAL A 86 -7.27 2.78 1.93
N GLY A 87 -7.81 1.72 1.35
CA GLY A 87 -7.91 1.57 -0.09
C GLY A 87 -8.21 0.15 -0.54
N LEU A 88 -8.02 -0.06 -1.84
CA LEU A 88 -8.11 -1.36 -2.50
C LEU A 88 -6.73 -1.79 -3.01
N HIS A 89 -6.40 -3.08 -2.88
CA HIS A 89 -5.22 -3.69 -3.51
C HIS A 89 -5.61 -4.94 -4.30
N SER A 90 -4.69 -5.57 -5.04
CA SER A 90 -4.97 -6.74 -5.89
C SER A 90 -6.19 -6.55 -6.83
N VAL A 91 -6.33 -5.36 -7.39
CA VAL A 91 -7.59 -4.81 -7.94
C VAL A 91 -8.19 -5.57 -9.12
N LEU A 92 -7.40 -6.29 -9.91
CA LEU A 92 -7.88 -7.05 -11.08
C LEU A 92 -7.87 -8.57 -10.87
N SER A 93 -7.76 -9.04 -9.63
CA SER A 93 -7.75 -10.47 -9.32
C SER A 93 -9.12 -11.13 -9.55
N ALA A 94 -10.21 -10.36 -9.48
CA ALA A 94 -11.58 -10.73 -9.81
C ALA A 94 -12.29 -9.58 -10.54
N PRO A 95 -13.23 -9.89 -11.46
CA PRO A 95 -13.53 -11.22 -12.02
C PRO A 95 -12.40 -11.73 -12.94
N LYS A 96 -12.46 -13.01 -13.31
CA LYS A 96 -11.51 -13.60 -14.25
C LYS A 96 -11.62 -12.99 -15.65
N GLY A 97 -10.52 -13.07 -16.44
CA GLY A 97 -10.50 -12.64 -17.83
C GLY A 97 -10.24 -11.14 -18.05
N LEU A 98 -9.82 -10.43 -17.02
CA LEU A 98 -9.34 -9.05 -17.12
C LEU A 98 -7.85 -9.03 -17.48
N HIS A 99 -7.47 -8.08 -18.36
CA HIS A 99 -6.07 -7.85 -18.72
C HIS A 99 -5.90 -6.49 -19.40
N VAL A 100 -5.15 -5.58 -18.81
CA VAL A 100 -5.08 -4.18 -19.24
C VAL A 100 -4.06 -3.87 -20.31
N THR A 101 -3.15 -4.80 -20.60
CA THR A 101 -2.06 -4.62 -21.60
C THR A 101 -2.13 -5.58 -22.78
N THR A 102 -3.04 -6.55 -22.76
CA THR A 102 -3.21 -7.55 -23.85
C THR A 102 -3.34 -6.90 -25.22
N PRO A 103 -2.86 -7.53 -26.31
CA PRO A 103 -3.15 -7.10 -27.69
C PRO A 103 -4.65 -7.08 -28.02
N ASP A 104 -5.45 -7.96 -27.41
CA ASP A 104 -6.89 -7.96 -27.59
C ASP A 104 -7.54 -6.69 -27.04
N LYS A 105 -7.98 -5.83 -27.97
CA LYS A 105 -8.58 -4.53 -27.64
C LYS A 105 -9.87 -4.69 -26.83
N SER A 106 -10.68 -5.70 -27.11
CA SER A 106 -11.97 -5.89 -26.44
C SER A 106 -11.78 -6.25 -24.96
N VAL A 107 -10.85 -7.15 -24.68
CA VAL A 107 -10.44 -7.51 -23.31
C VAL A 107 -9.85 -6.31 -22.60
N ARG A 108 -8.98 -5.56 -23.26
CA ARG A 108 -8.34 -4.38 -22.70
C ARG A 108 -9.35 -3.28 -22.35
N ASP A 109 -10.29 -2.97 -23.26
CA ASP A 109 -11.32 -1.96 -23.01
C ASP A 109 -12.26 -2.39 -21.86
N ARG A 110 -12.68 -3.65 -21.82
CA ARG A 110 -13.48 -4.21 -20.71
C ARG A 110 -12.72 -4.09 -19.39
N SER A 111 -11.41 -4.34 -19.37
CA SER A 111 -10.60 -4.29 -18.17
C SER A 111 -10.45 -2.86 -17.64
N TRP A 112 -10.24 -1.88 -18.51
CA TRP A 112 -10.18 -0.47 -18.11
C TRP A 112 -11.55 0.09 -17.68
N ASN A 113 -12.63 -0.35 -18.31
CA ASN A 113 -13.98 -0.04 -17.85
C ASN A 113 -14.25 -0.63 -16.46
N TYR A 114 -13.70 -1.80 -16.18
CA TYR A 114 -13.76 -2.41 -14.85
C TYR A 114 -12.94 -1.61 -13.82
N CYS A 115 -11.73 -1.17 -14.17
CA CYS A 115 -10.92 -0.28 -13.32
C CYS A 115 -11.69 0.99 -12.94
N ARG A 116 -12.43 1.60 -13.87
CA ARG A 116 -13.28 2.75 -13.57
C ARG A 116 -14.31 2.42 -12.49
N ARG A 117 -14.97 1.27 -12.58
CA ARG A 117 -15.94 0.84 -11.56
C ARG A 117 -15.28 0.56 -10.20
N LEU A 118 -14.03 0.09 -10.18
CA LEU A 118 -13.25 -0.06 -8.95
C LEU A 118 -12.86 1.29 -8.34
N ILE A 119 -12.61 2.33 -9.13
CA ILE A 119 -12.44 3.70 -8.63
C ILE A 119 -13.72 4.17 -7.91
N ASP A 120 -14.90 3.92 -8.51
CA ASP A 120 -16.17 4.25 -7.87
C ASP A 120 -16.38 3.44 -6.57
N LEU A 121 -16.09 2.15 -6.57
CA LEU A 121 -16.12 1.32 -5.36
C LEU A 121 -15.19 1.86 -4.28
N CYS A 122 -13.95 2.16 -4.63
CA CYS A 122 -12.95 2.70 -3.70
C CYS A 122 -13.44 3.99 -3.04
N ALA A 123 -14.00 4.92 -3.83
CA ALA A 123 -14.54 6.18 -3.34
C ALA A 123 -15.78 6.01 -2.44
N ASP A 124 -16.62 5.01 -2.72
CA ASP A 124 -17.82 4.72 -1.95
C ASP A 124 -17.52 4.06 -0.60
N LEU A 125 -16.42 3.30 -0.51
CA LEU A 125 -15.97 2.67 0.75
C LEU A 125 -15.32 3.66 1.72
N GLY A 126 -14.69 4.73 1.23
CA GLY A 126 -14.12 5.75 2.09
C GLY A 126 -13.42 6.87 1.33
N ARG A 127 -13.14 7.97 2.04
CA ARG A 127 -12.46 9.14 1.46
C ARG A 127 -10.95 8.93 1.35
N ASN A 128 -10.36 9.54 0.31
CA ASN A 128 -8.91 9.55 0.08
C ASN A 128 -8.30 8.14 -0.04
N GLY A 129 -9.10 7.17 -0.54
CA GLY A 129 -8.67 5.80 -0.73
C GLY A 129 -7.58 5.69 -1.80
N VAL A 130 -6.67 4.74 -1.61
CA VAL A 130 -5.71 4.35 -2.63
C VAL A 130 -6.23 3.13 -3.40
N LEU A 131 -5.82 3.00 -4.66
CA LEU A 131 -6.13 1.85 -5.50
C LEU A 131 -4.80 1.28 -6.00
N VAL A 132 -4.29 0.26 -5.29
CA VAL A 132 -2.99 -0.35 -5.58
C VAL A 132 -3.08 -1.23 -6.81
N PHE A 133 -2.40 -0.82 -7.86
CA PHE A 133 -2.34 -1.55 -9.12
C PHE A 133 -1.12 -2.49 -9.14
N GLY A 134 -1.18 -3.55 -8.31
CA GLY A 134 -0.17 -4.59 -8.17
C GLY A 134 -0.50 -5.89 -8.91
N SER A 135 -1.56 -5.92 -9.74
CA SER A 135 -2.05 -7.13 -10.42
C SER A 135 -1.13 -7.54 -11.58
N GLY A 136 0.01 -8.19 -11.27
CA GLY A 136 1.07 -8.51 -12.22
C GLY A 136 0.60 -9.35 -13.41
N ARG A 137 -0.21 -10.37 -13.18
CA ARG A 137 -0.76 -11.25 -14.23
C ARG A 137 -1.64 -10.50 -15.22
N GLN A 138 -2.35 -9.45 -14.78
CA GLN A 138 -3.30 -8.69 -15.58
C GLN A 138 -2.66 -7.52 -16.32
N ARG A 139 -1.35 -7.25 -16.11
CA ARG A 139 -0.61 -6.18 -16.78
C ARG A 139 0.68 -6.63 -17.49
N SER A 140 1.11 -7.88 -17.30
CA SER A 140 2.29 -8.42 -17.98
C SER A 140 2.11 -8.47 -19.49
N ALA A 141 3.21 -8.45 -20.24
CA ALA A 141 3.19 -8.65 -21.68
C ALA A 141 2.77 -10.09 -22.02
N VAL A 142 1.75 -10.24 -22.86
CA VAL A 142 1.17 -11.52 -23.27
C VAL A 142 0.84 -11.51 -24.77
N GLY A 143 0.56 -12.68 -25.34
CA GLY A 143 0.07 -12.81 -26.72
C GLY A 143 1.04 -12.28 -27.77
N GLY A 144 2.35 -12.41 -27.54
CA GLY A 144 3.38 -11.95 -28.46
C GLY A 144 3.65 -10.43 -28.42
N ALA A 145 2.99 -9.68 -27.54
CA ALA A 145 3.27 -8.26 -27.36
C ALA A 145 4.65 -8.05 -26.71
N SER A 146 5.37 -7.01 -27.14
CA SER A 146 6.59 -6.60 -26.45
C SER A 146 6.29 -6.01 -25.07
N VAL A 147 7.28 -6.09 -24.16
CA VAL A 147 7.18 -5.42 -22.83
C VAL A 147 6.99 -3.91 -23.02
N ALA A 148 7.69 -3.30 -23.97
CA ALA A 148 7.57 -1.88 -24.27
C ALA A 148 6.16 -1.49 -24.73
N ASP A 149 5.53 -2.28 -25.63
CA ASP A 149 4.15 -2.03 -26.06
C ASP A 149 3.16 -2.20 -24.91
N SER A 150 3.37 -3.21 -24.07
CA SER A 150 2.54 -3.45 -22.90
C SER A 150 2.67 -2.33 -21.86
N ALA A 151 3.88 -1.83 -21.63
CA ALA A 151 4.12 -0.67 -20.76
C ALA A 151 3.41 0.59 -21.29
N ARG A 152 3.49 0.87 -22.60
CA ARG A 152 2.75 1.99 -23.21
C ARG A 152 1.24 1.84 -23.03
N ARG A 153 0.67 0.65 -23.31
CA ARG A 153 -0.78 0.39 -23.10
C ARG A 153 -1.21 0.58 -21.65
N PHE A 154 -0.34 0.20 -20.72
CA PHE A 154 -0.59 0.40 -19.29
C PHE A 154 -0.60 1.89 -18.94
N GLU A 155 0.42 2.63 -19.37
CA GLU A 155 0.53 4.08 -19.17
C GLU A 155 -0.64 4.85 -19.80
N ASP A 156 -1.01 4.55 -21.04
CA ASP A 156 -2.16 5.15 -21.73
C ASP A 156 -3.48 4.90 -20.97
N GLY A 157 -3.64 3.68 -20.43
CA GLY A 157 -4.80 3.34 -19.65
C GLY A 157 -4.87 4.10 -18.33
N LEU A 158 -3.75 4.19 -17.62
CA LEU A 158 -3.62 4.97 -16.39
C LEU A 158 -3.88 6.46 -16.63
N ALA A 159 -3.34 7.02 -17.71
CA ALA A 159 -3.55 8.42 -18.08
C ALA A 159 -5.04 8.73 -18.31
N ARG A 160 -5.80 7.79 -18.91
CA ARG A 160 -7.26 7.94 -19.06
C ARG A 160 -8.02 7.82 -17.74
N MET A 161 -7.55 6.99 -16.79
CA MET A 161 -8.19 6.81 -15.49
C MET A 161 -7.83 7.93 -14.51
N ALA A 162 -6.70 8.57 -14.67
CA ALA A 162 -6.16 9.58 -13.76
C ALA A 162 -7.12 10.73 -13.43
N PRO A 163 -7.77 11.43 -14.41
CA PRO A 163 -8.72 12.49 -14.11
C PRO A 163 -9.98 11.96 -13.38
N ILE A 164 -10.42 10.74 -13.69
CA ILE A 164 -11.57 10.10 -13.05
C ILE A 164 -11.23 9.81 -11.57
N ALA A 165 -10.07 9.24 -11.31
CA ALA A 165 -9.60 8.96 -9.95
C ALA A 165 -9.48 10.26 -9.13
N ALA A 166 -8.84 11.29 -9.69
CA ALA A 166 -8.71 12.59 -9.04
C ALA A 166 -10.07 13.22 -8.71
N GLN A 167 -11.03 13.19 -9.64
CA GLN A 167 -12.40 13.69 -9.43
C GLN A 167 -13.13 12.94 -8.31
N ARG A 168 -12.86 11.63 -8.16
CA ARG A 168 -13.45 10.79 -7.11
C ARG A 168 -12.68 10.84 -5.79
N GLY A 169 -11.57 11.60 -5.70
CA GLY A 169 -10.72 11.66 -4.52
C GLY A 169 -9.96 10.34 -4.25
N VAL A 170 -9.72 9.54 -5.30
CA VAL A 170 -8.96 8.28 -5.27
C VAL A 170 -7.60 8.49 -5.92
N VAL A 171 -6.56 7.82 -5.43
CA VAL A 171 -5.24 7.81 -6.05
C VAL A 171 -4.91 6.40 -6.51
N ILE A 172 -4.74 6.21 -7.81
CA ILE A 172 -4.23 4.95 -8.37
C ILE A 172 -2.73 4.90 -8.10
N LEU A 173 -2.26 3.78 -7.56
CA LEU A 173 -0.86 3.56 -7.25
C LEU A 173 -0.27 2.53 -8.22
N VAL A 174 0.71 2.96 -8.99
CA VAL A 174 1.51 2.06 -9.81
C VAL A 174 2.50 1.35 -8.90
N GLU A 175 2.27 0.08 -8.65
CA GLU A 175 3.17 -0.74 -7.85
C GLU A 175 4.25 -1.37 -8.75
N ALA A 176 5.52 -1.17 -8.43
CA ALA A 176 6.58 -1.97 -9.01
C ALA A 176 6.52 -3.40 -8.44
N LEU A 177 6.64 -4.41 -9.28
CA LEU A 177 6.59 -5.82 -8.87
C LEU A 177 7.89 -6.52 -9.17
N ALA A 178 8.26 -7.46 -8.31
CA ALA A 178 9.41 -8.31 -8.54
C ALA A 178 9.35 -9.00 -9.92
N PRO A 179 10.49 -9.18 -10.63
CA PRO A 179 10.52 -9.69 -12.01
C PRO A 179 9.88 -11.05 -12.23
N HIS A 180 9.75 -11.87 -11.20
CA HIS A 180 9.07 -13.17 -11.27
C HIS A 180 7.54 -13.06 -11.22
N LEU A 181 7.00 -11.91 -10.77
CA LEU A 181 5.56 -11.63 -10.69
C LEU A 181 5.02 -10.87 -11.88
N ALA A 182 5.85 -10.03 -12.51
CA ALA A 182 5.46 -9.22 -13.68
C ALA A 182 6.69 -8.89 -14.54
N ASN A 183 6.44 -8.49 -15.79
CA ASN A 183 7.48 -7.96 -16.68
C ASN A 183 7.21 -6.53 -17.16
N VAL A 184 6.16 -5.89 -16.63
CA VAL A 184 5.83 -4.49 -16.88
C VAL A 184 5.87 -3.75 -15.54
N VAL A 185 6.73 -2.74 -15.45
CA VAL A 185 7.05 -1.98 -14.22
C VAL A 185 7.59 -2.90 -13.12
N THR A 186 8.88 -3.17 -13.19
CA THR A 186 9.60 -4.08 -12.29
C THR A 186 10.60 -3.38 -11.37
N SER A 187 10.65 -2.05 -11.40
CA SER A 187 11.43 -1.24 -10.45
C SER A 187 10.68 0.02 -10.06
N LEU A 188 11.01 0.55 -8.88
CA LEU A 188 10.42 1.81 -8.38
C LEU A 188 10.77 2.98 -9.32
N GLU A 189 11.96 2.98 -9.92
CA GLU A 189 12.35 3.97 -10.92
C GLU A 189 11.40 3.97 -12.13
N GLN A 190 11.07 2.78 -12.66
CA GLN A 190 10.11 2.66 -13.77
C GLN A 190 8.72 3.16 -13.39
N ALA A 191 8.25 2.84 -12.19
CA ALA A 191 6.96 3.32 -11.67
C ALA A 191 6.96 4.86 -11.57
N VAL A 192 8.00 5.45 -10.99
CA VAL A 192 8.14 6.91 -10.87
C VAL A 192 8.24 7.58 -12.23
N ALA A 193 9.01 7.02 -13.16
CA ALA A 193 9.11 7.55 -14.52
C ALA A 193 7.74 7.59 -15.23
N MET A 194 6.93 6.54 -15.07
CA MET A 194 5.56 6.48 -15.61
C MET A 194 4.66 7.52 -14.94
N VAL A 195 4.68 7.62 -13.62
CA VAL A 195 3.90 8.62 -12.85
C VAL A 195 4.26 10.05 -13.26
N ARG A 196 5.56 10.33 -13.49
CA ARG A 196 6.02 11.65 -13.98
C ARG A 196 5.48 11.98 -15.36
N ARG A 197 5.43 11.02 -16.29
CA ARG A 197 4.89 11.26 -17.63
C ARG A 197 3.38 11.46 -17.63
N ILE A 198 2.65 10.74 -16.77
CA ILE A 198 1.19 10.93 -16.60
C ILE A 198 0.87 12.29 -15.97
N ASP A 199 1.72 12.77 -15.08
CA ASP A 199 1.65 14.08 -14.40
C ASP A 199 0.23 14.44 -13.89
N SER A 200 -0.35 13.58 -13.08
CA SER A 200 -1.71 13.76 -12.55
C SER A 200 -1.77 13.50 -11.05
N PRO A 201 -2.56 14.26 -10.27
CA PRO A 201 -2.80 13.98 -8.86
C PRO A 201 -3.53 12.63 -8.63
N GLY A 202 -4.23 12.10 -9.64
CA GLY A 202 -4.96 10.84 -9.57
C GLY A 202 -4.07 9.59 -9.74
N VAL A 203 -2.78 9.74 -10.06
CA VAL A 203 -1.83 8.62 -10.20
C VAL A 203 -0.54 8.93 -9.47
N ARG A 204 -0.09 8.01 -8.63
CA ARG A 204 1.17 8.04 -7.89
C ARG A 204 1.79 6.64 -7.89
N THR A 205 2.82 6.43 -7.10
CA THR A 205 3.40 5.10 -6.86
C THR A 205 3.38 4.77 -5.37
N MET A 206 3.81 3.58 -5.05
CA MET A 206 4.01 3.06 -3.71
C MET A 206 5.34 2.33 -3.61
N PHE A 207 5.72 1.96 -2.40
CA PHE A 207 6.87 1.13 -2.12
C PHE A 207 6.41 -0.15 -1.41
N ASP A 208 6.91 -1.30 -1.85
CA ASP A 208 6.67 -2.61 -1.23
C ASP A 208 8.01 -3.30 -0.98
N THR A 209 8.23 -3.76 0.25
CA THR A 209 9.52 -4.34 0.66
C THR A 209 9.84 -5.66 -0.03
N HIS A 210 8.86 -6.54 -0.23
CA HIS A 210 9.03 -7.81 -0.94
C HIS A 210 9.24 -7.59 -2.45
N ASN A 211 8.40 -6.75 -3.05
CA ASN A 211 8.46 -6.47 -4.47
C ASN A 211 9.75 -5.73 -4.88
N ALA A 212 10.36 -5.00 -3.95
CA ALA A 212 11.65 -4.35 -4.11
C ALA A 212 12.86 -5.26 -3.85
N ALA A 213 12.66 -6.55 -3.55
CA ALA A 213 13.77 -7.47 -3.21
C ALA A 213 14.84 -7.60 -4.31
N ALA A 214 14.50 -7.33 -5.58
CA ALA A 214 15.43 -7.35 -6.71
C ALA A 214 16.10 -5.99 -6.99
N GLU A 215 15.75 -4.93 -6.27
CA GLU A 215 16.37 -3.61 -6.40
C GLU A 215 17.82 -3.66 -5.90
N THR A 216 18.74 -3.05 -6.63
CA THR A 216 20.15 -3.00 -6.26
C THR A 216 20.49 -1.81 -5.36
N THR A 217 19.69 -0.75 -5.41
CA THR A 217 19.80 0.42 -4.54
C THR A 217 19.19 0.08 -3.17
N PRO A 218 19.83 0.42 -2.05
CA PRO A 218 19.27 0.21 -0.72
C PRO A 218 17.86 0.82 -0.60
N HIS A 219 16.92 0.08 0.01
CA HIS A 219 15.50 0.48 0.07
C HIS A 219 15.29 1.84 0.75
N ALA A 220 16.05 2.14 1.80
CA ALA A 220 16.02 3.45 2.45
C ALA A 220 16.44 4.59 1.51
N GLU A 221 17.39 4.34 0.61
CA GLU A 221 17.83 5.31 -0.40
C GLU A 221 16.78 5.50 -1.49
N LEU A 222 16.17 4.41 -1.98
CA LEU A 222 15.04 4.47 -2.90
C LEU A 222 13.89 5.33 -2.35
N ILE A 223 13.57 5.15 -1.07
CA ILE A 223 12.53 5.96 -0.39
C ILE A 223 12.92 7.43 -0.39
N ARG A 224 14.15 7.79 0.02
CA ARG A 224 14.62 9.20 0.01
C ARG A 224 14.58 9.80 -1.39
N LEU A 225 14.98 9.04 -2.40
CA LEU A 225 15.04 9.51 -3.78
C LEU A 225 13.64 9.74 -4.37
N TYR A 226 12.67 8.89 -4.04
CA TYR A 226 11.37 8.86 -4.70
C TYR A 226 10.18 9.24 -3.80
N HIS A 227 10.40 9.62 -2.53
CA HIS A 227 9.35 9.94 -1.56
C HIS A 227 8.24 10.88 -2.06
N PRO A 228 8.50 11.91 -2.92
CA PRO A 228 7.42 12.79 -3.39
C PRO A 228 6.34 12.07 -4.21
N TYR A 229 6.66 10.89 -4.74
CA TYR A 229 5.76 10.08 -5.55
C TYR A 229 5.15 8.91 -4.77
N ILE A 230 5.73 8.53 -3.61
CA ILE A 230 5.29 7.41 -2.78
C ILE A 230 4.12 7.86 -1.89
N ARG A 231 2.93 7.28 -2.10
CA ARG A 231 1.71 7.61 -1.34
C ARG A 231 1.28 6.49 -0.40
N HIS A 232 1.87 5.31 -0.52
CA HIS A 232 1.56 4.12 0.26
C HIS A 232 2.78 3.22 0.39
N VAL A 233 2.83 2.44 1.47
CA VAL A 233 3.93 1.49 1.70
C VAL A 233 3.34 0.15 2.14
N HIS A 234 3.71 -0.93 1.45
CA HIS A 234 3.52 -2.29 1.92
C HIS A 234 4.79 -2.80 2.61
N VAL A 235 4.59 -3.51 3.71
CA VAL A 235 5.67 -4.11 4.51
C VAL A 235 5.44 -5.60 4.71
N ASN A 236 6.48 -6.36 4.39
CA ASN A 236 6.58 -7.81 4.48
C ASN A 236 8.06 -8.18 4.46
N GLU A 237 8.42 -9.40 4.81
CA GLU A 237 9.78 -9.90 4.61
C GLU A 237 10.07 -10.04 3.11
N LEU A 238 11.35 -10.08 2.73
CA LEU A 238 11.75 -10.22 1.32
C LEU A 238 11.21 -11.51 0.66
N ASP A 239 10.90 -12.52 1.43
CA ASP A 239 10.31 -13.79 0.97
C ASP A 239 8.78 -13.81 1.02
N GLY A 240 8.14 -12.68 1.33
CA GLY A 240 6.68 -12.53 1.38
C GLY A 240 6.02 -13.01 2.66
N ARG A 241 6.79 -13.46 3.66
CA ARG A 241 6.27 -13.72 5.00
C ARG A 241 5.99 -12.43 5.76
N TYR A 242 5.32 -12.54 6.88
CA TYR A 242 4.97 -11.38 7.70
C TYR A 242 6.20 -10.77 8.42
N PRO A 243 6.20 -9.45 8.69
CA PRO A 243 7.30 -8.76 9.34
C PRO A 243 7.69 -9.37 10.69
N GLY A 244 9.00 -9.59 10.87
CA GLY A 244 9.59 -10.17 12.08
C GLY A 244 9.84 -11.68 12.02
N THR A 245 9.58 -12.33 10.89
CA THR A 245 9.91 -13.74 10.66
C THR A 245 11.22 -13.96 9.90
N GLY A 246 11.79 -12.90 9.40
CA GLY A 246 13.06 -12.88 8.67
C GLY A 246 14.07 -11.94 9.30
N SER A 247 14.94 -11.41 8.46
CA SER A 247 16.05 -10.52 8.87
C SER A 247 16.03 -9.18 8.14
N TYR A 248 14.90 -8.80 7.53
CA TYR A 248 14.82 -7.54 6.81
C TYR A 248 14.98 -6.33 7.73
N ASP A 249 15.75 -5.34 7.29
CA ASP A 249 16.01 -4.12 8.09
C ASP A 249 14.89 -3.08 7.93
N PHE A 250 13.78 -3.31 8.61
CA PHE A 250 12.66 -2.35 8.66
C PHE A 250 13.04 -1.03 9.32
N LYS A 251 14.05 -1.01 10.22
CA LYS A 251 14.44 0.22 10.92
C LYS A 251 14.98 1.27 9.96
N SER A 252 15.84 0.86 9.01
CA SER A 252 16.37 1.78 8.00
C SER A 252 15.29 2.35 7.10
N VAL A 253 14.28 1.53 6.75
CA VAL A 253 13.10 1.95 5.95
C VAL A 253 12.27 2.98 6.72
N PHE A 254 11.95 2.70 7.99
CA PHE A 254 11.17 3.64 8.82
C PHE A 254 11.93 4.93 9.10
N ALA A 255 13.26 4.86 9.30
CA ALA A 255 14.09 6.06 9.43
C ALA A 255 13.99 6.94 8.18
N ALA A 256 14.14 6.35 6.99
CA ALA A 256 14.01 7.08 5.73
C ALA A 256 12.62 7.69 5.53
N LEU A 257 11.55 6.95 5.85
CA LEU A 257 10.18 7.46 5.79
C LEU A 257 9.96 8.64 6.75
N ALA A 258 10.50 8.57 7.98
CA ALA A 258 10.42 9.64 8.96
C ALA A 258 11.21 10.89 8.53
N GLU A 259 12.44 10.72 8.02
CA GLU A 259 13.26 11.79 7.45
C GLU A 259 12.53 12.52 6.30
N CYS A 260 11.78 11.78 5.50
CA CYS A 260 10.95 12.32 4.42
C CYS A 260 9.59 12.88 4.90
N SER A 261 9.32 12.89 6.21
CA SER A 261 8.03 13.33 6.78
C SER A 261 6.82 12.60 6.17
N TYR A 262 6.94 11.31 5.94
CA TYR A 262 5.91 10.48 5.31
C TYR A 262 4.61 10.46 6.12
N GLN A 263 3.47 10.76 5.49
CA GLN A 263 2.15 10.86 6.12
C GLN A 263 1.16 9.78 5.62
N GLY A 264 1.61 8.89 4.75
CA GLY A 264 0.79 7.81 4.21
C GLY A 264 0.60 6.65 5.20
N TRP A 265 -0.04 5.60 4.72
CA TRP A 265 -0.20 4.36 5.46
C TRP A 265 0.98 3.43 5.23
N VAL A 266 1.34 2.70 6.29
CA VAL A 266 2.21 1.53 6.24
C VAL A 266 1.32 0.32 6.48
N SER A 267 1.11 -0.50 5.45
CA SER A 267 0.17 -1.62 5.47
C SER A 267 0.92 -2.95 5.41
N VAL A 268 0.58 -3.86 6.30
CA VAL A 268 1.09 -5.24 6.23
C VAL A 268 0.35 -5.97 5.13
N GLU A 269 1.08 -6.44 4.12
CA GLU A 269 0.62 -7.36 3.09
C GLU A 269 1.49 -8.63 3.17
N VAL A 270 0.89 -9.80 3.09
CA VAL A 270 1.63 -11.07 3.15
C VAL A 270 1.27 -11.97 1.99
N PHE A 271 2.24 -12.79 1.56
CA PHE A 271 2.08 -13.79 0.51
C PHE A 271 2.14 -15.22 1.06
N ASP A 272 2.56 -15.38 2.32
CA ASP A 272 2.46 -16.62 3.11
C ASP A 272 1.51 -16.37 4.29
N PHE A 273 0.37 -17.04 4.28
CA PHE A 273 -0.71 -16.84 5.26
C PHE A 273 -0.60 -17.75 6.49
N ARG A 274 0.56 -18.37 6.69
CA ARG A 274 0.84 -19.23 7.86
C ARG A 274 1.47 -18.43 9.00
N PRO A 275 1.16 -18.73 10.28
CA PRO A 275 0.30 -19.84 10.74
C PRO A 275 -1.20 -19.57 10.60
N ASP A 276 -1.67 -18.33 10.79
CA ASP A 276 -3.04 -17.84 10.64
C ASP A 276 -3.06 -16.30 10.69
N GLY A 277 -4.12 -15.68 10.18
CA GLY A 277 -4.22 -14.23 10.06
C GLY A 277 -4.18 -13.47 11.39
N VAL A 278 -4.72 -14.05 12.47
CA VAL A 278 -4.73 -13.39 13.79
C VAL A 278 -3.33 -13.34 14.40
N THR A 279 -2.58 -14.44 14.29
CA THR A 279 -1.19 -14.53 14.73
C THR A 279 -0.31 -13.59 13.89
N ILE A 280 -0.45 -13.63 12.56
CA ILE A 280 0.26 -12.72 11.64
C ILE A 280 0.02 -11.27 12.04
N ALA A 281 -1.24 -10.87 12.22
CA ALA A 281 -1.59 -9.49 12.58
C ALA A 281 -0.94 -9.05 13.91
N LYS A 282 -1.05 -9.86 14.96
CA LYS A 282 -0.50 -9.55 16.28
C LYS A 282 1.02 -9.45 16.29
N ASP A 283 1.68 -10.43 15.69
CA ASP A 283 3.14 -10.50 15.71
C ASP A 283 3.77 -9.42 14.83
N SER A 284 3.21 -9.17 13.64
CA SER A 284 3.64 -8.06 12.77
C SER A 284 3.47 -6.71 13.46
N ALA A 285 2.31 -6.44 14.07
CA ALA A 285 2.08 -5.17 14.75
C ALA A 285 3.05 -4.95 15.91
N ARG A 286 3.32 -6.00 16.72
CA ARG A 286 4.29 -5.95 17.81
C ARG A 286 5.69 -5.64 17.29
N TYR A 287 6.13 -6.38 16.27
CA TYR A 287 7.46 -6.23 15.69
C TYR A 287 7.65 -4.85 15.04
N LEU A 288 6.72 -4.43 14.20
CA LEU A 288 6.81 -3.14 13.50
C LEU A 288 6.81 -1.95 14.45
N ARG A 289 6.00 -1.97 15.52
CA ARG A 289 6.06 -0.91 16.54
C ARG A 289 7.42 -0.82 17.22
N ALA A 290 8.07 -1.95 17.48
CA ALA A 290 9.43 -1.95 18.02
C ALA A 290 10.44 -1.40 16.99
N ALA A 291 10.29 -1.74 15.70
CA ALA A 291 11.14 -1.25 14.62
C ALA A 291 10.95 0.25 14.34
N MET A 292 9.75 0.80 14.58
CA MET A 292 9.44 2.24 14.42
C MET A 292 9.98 3.12 15.55
N ASN A 293 10.38 2.53 16.69
CA ASN A 293 11.01 3.24 17.80
C ASN A 293 12.52 3.29 17.60
N PHE A 294 12.96 3.95 16.53
CA PHE A 294 14.39 4.26 16.34
C PHE A 294 14.72 5.56 17.09
N LYS A 295 15.72 5.47 17.98
CA LYS A 295 16.30 6.62 18.68
C LYS A 295 17.56 7.06 17.97
#